data_8439d51abfa08a5b4a8f568d5311f012
#
_entry.id   8439d51abfa08a5b4a8f568d5311f012
#
_cell.length_a   1.000
_cell.length_b   1.000
_cell.length_c   1.000
_cell.angle_alpha   90.00
_cell.angle_beta   90.00
_cell.angle_gamma   90.00
#
_symmetry.space_group_name_H-M   'P 1'
#
loop_
_entity.id
_entity.type
_entity.pdbx_description
1 polymer ?
#
loop_
_entity_poly.entity_id
_entity_poly.type
_entity_poly.pdbx_seq_one_letter_code
_entity_poly.pdbx_strand_id
1 'polypeptide(L)'
;MAGMASEVSLTAGKRVLFLTKDLDLIRKQLYEGLNLRMEDLDVEDLLDDINTDVMTPAWVCFDHEPAMIAKNAYAGLMQNGIRVFSENALIDGGFEVIVSGQRKGTGSSRETAAQCERWAGIRIVIAASFAPIHERNNINLGQLMGNHEMLQRLQNGETLQLKEFTEQYDDVTALILEAGGLFEFSKGLKEGRLSLPELSSEQRPMTMAEKIIARNLVGQPEGACVQPDAVSYTHLTLPTKA
;
A
#
# COMPACT_ATOMS: atom_id res chain seq x y z
N MET A 1 1.00 15.79 -11.96
CA MET A 1 -0.29 15.39 -11.37
C MET A 1 -0.32 15.95 -9.96
N ALA A 2 -1.47 16.39 -9.46
CA ALA A 2 -1.60 16.85 -8.09
C ALA A 2 -1.37 15.66 -7.15
N GLY A 3 -0.82 15.90 -5.94
CA GLY A 3 -0.77 14.92 -4.87
C GLY A 3 -2.17 14.34 -4.58
N MET A 4 -2.26 13.31 -3.74
CA MET A 4 -3.58 12.79 -3.34
C MET A 4 -4.45 13.93 -2.77
N ALA A 5 -5.75 13.84 -2.99
CA ALA A 5 -6.69 14.76 -2.35
C ALA A 5 -6.53 14.64 -0.83
N SER A 6 -6.64 15.74 -0.10
CA SER A 6 -6.57 15.76 1.37
C SER A 6 -7.68 14.96 2.04
N GLU A 7 -8.71 14.62 1.29
CA GLU A 7 -9.91 13.91 1.73
C GLU A 7 -10.10 12.60 0.95
N VAL A 8 -10.56 11.59 1.66
CA VAL A 8 -10.78 10.23 1.16
C VAL A 8 -12.25 9.86 1.40
N SER A 9 -12.95 9.54 0.33
CA SER A 9 -14.31 9.02 0.35
C SER A 9 -14.44 7.88 -0.66
N LEU A 10 -15.50 7.09 -0.55
CA LEU A 10 -15.81 6.08 -1.57
C LEU A 10 -16.32 6.76 -2.83
N THR A 11 -15.81 6.33 -3.98
CA THR A 11 -16.22 6.86 -5.27
C THR A 11 -17.61 6.32 -5.64
N ALA A 12 -18.50 7.20 -6.06
CA ALA A 12 -19.83 6.78 -6.49
C ALA A 12 -19.76 5.73 -7.63
N GLY A 13 -20.50 4.64 -7.47
CA GLY A 13 -20.51 3.52 -8.42
C GLY A 13 -19.34 2.55 -8.29
N LYS A 14 -18.36 2.81 -7.43
CA LYS A 14 -17.31 1.85 -7.08
C LYS A 14 -17.76 0.93 -5.95
N ARG A 15 -17.14 -0.24 -5.86
CA ARG A 15 -17.54 -1.32 -4.97
C ARG A 15 -16.45 -1.66 -3.95
N VAL A 16 -16.85 -2.31 -2.88
CA VAL A 16 -15.98 -2.88 -1.85
C VAL A 16 -15.99 -4.40 -2.00
N LEU A 17 -14.82 -5.03 -2.06
CA LEU A 17 -14.69 -6.48 -2.11
C LEU A 17 -14.24 -7.01 -0.74
N PHE A 18 -15.03 -7.89 -0.16
CA PHE A 18 -14.69 -8.60 1.07
C PHE A 18 -14.13 -9.97 0.75
N LEU A 19 -12.91 -10.23 1.19
CA LEU A 19 -12.26 -11.55 1.10
C LEU A 19 -12.69 -12.39 2.31
N THR A 20 -13.72 -13.17 2.12
CA THR A 20 -14.35 -13.99 3.17
C THR A 20 -13.85 -15.43 3.17
N LYS A 21 -13.94 -16.10 4.33
CA LYS A 21 -13.68 -17.55 4.47
C LYS A 21 -14.67 -18.37 3.66
N ASP A 22 -15.91 -17.89 3.51
CA ASP A 22 -16.86 -18.42 2.56
C ASP A 22 -16.52 -17.90 1.15
N LEU A 23 -15.87 -18.75 0.37
CA LEU A 23 -15.45 -18.41 -1.00
C LEU A 23 -16.62 -18.24 -1.98
N ASP A 24 -17.80 -18.77 -1.67
CA ASP A 24 -18.99 -18.55 -2.49
C ASP A 24 -19.49 -17.11 -2.34
N LEU A 25 -19.33 -16.48 -1.16
CA LEU A 25 -19.62 -15.06 -1.02
C LEU A 25 -18.67 -14.18 -1.85
N ILE A 26 -17.39 -14.58 -1.96
CA ILE A 26 -16.47 -13.88 -2.88
C ILE A 26 -16.96 -13.99 -4.31
N ARG A 27 -17.36 -15.19 -4.77
CA ARG A 27 -17.88 -15.41 -6.13
C ARG A 27 -19.14 -14.57 -6.41
N LYS A 28 -20.06 -14.49 -5.46
CA LYS A 28 -21.27 -13.66 -5.60
C LYS A 28 -20.92 -12.17 -5.73
N GLN A 29 -19.92 -11.70 -4.98
CA GLN A 29 -19.45 -10.32 -5.12
C GLN A 29 -18.81 -10.09 -6.51
N LEU A 30 -17.99 -11.03 -6.99
CA LEU A 30 -17.28 -10.90 -8.27
C LEU A 30 -18.24 -10.99 -9.48
N TYR A 31 -19.19 -11.92 -9.46
CA TYR A 31 -19.90 -12.31 -10.68
C TYR A 31 -21.42 -12.07 -10.64
N GLU A 32 -22.02 -11.94 -9.46
CA GLU A 32 -23.47 -11.78 -9.31
C GLU A 32 -23.86 -10.38 -8.81
N GLY A 33 -22.88 -9.49 -8.61
CA GLY A 33 -23.13 -8.12 -8.20
C GLY A 33 -23.50 -7.93 -6.71
N LEU A 34 -23.28 -8.97 -5.87
CA LEU A 34 -23.51 -8.85 -4.43
C LEU A 34 -22.61 -7.75 -3.85
N ASN A 35 -23.21 -6.78 -3.19
CA ASN A 35 -22.51 -5.76 -2.43
C ASN A 35 -22.72 -6.01 -0.93
N LEU A 36 -21.64 -6.04 -0.21
CA LEU A 36 -21.60 -6.21 1.24
C LEU A 36 -21.15 -4.92 1.93
N ARG A 37 -21.58 -4.77 3.16
CA ARG A 37 -21.11 -3.74 4.06
C ARG A 37 -20.36 -4.39 5.23
N MET A 38 -19.54 -3.63 5.94
CA MET A 38 -18.83 -4.14 7.12
C MET A 38 -19.79 -4.65 8.21
N GLU A 39 -20.98 -4.05 8.29
CA GLU A 39 -22.04 -4.47 9.23
C GLU A 39 -22.73 -5.81 8.88
N ASP A 40 -22.54 -6.32 7.66
CA ASP A 40 -23.11 -7.60 7.23
C ASP A 40 -22.24 -8.81 7.62
N LEU A 41 -21.03 -8.58 8.16
CA LEU A 41 -20.01 -9.59 8.41
C LEU A 41 -19.35 -9.37 9.77
N ASP A 42 -19.00 -10.44 10.43
CA ASP A 42 -18.05 -10.39 11.53
C ASP A 42 -16.60 -10.38 10.99
N VAL A 43 -15.68 -9.77 11.72
CA VAL A 43 -14.27 -9.73 11.31
C VAL A 43 -13.67 -11.14 11.20
N GLU A 44 -14.18 -12.07 12.01
CA GLU A 44 -13.82 -13.49 12.00
C GLU A 44 -14.23 -14.21 10.71
N ASP A 45 -15.19 -13.70 9.95
CA ASP A 45 -15.59 -14.25 8.64
C ASP A 45 -14.59 -13.92 7.52
N LEU A 46 -13.71 -12.96 7.75
CA LEU A 46 -12.72 -12.52 6.78
C LEU A 46 -11.52 -13.48 6.72
N LEU A 47 -10.93 -13.60 5.54
CA LEU A 47 -9.69 -14.35 5.32
C LEU A 47 -8.52 -13.67 6.02
N ASP A 48 -7.85 -14.44 6.89
CA ASP A 48 -6.58 -14.10 7.50
C ASP A 48 -5.41 -14.63 6.65
N ASP A 49 -4.21 -14.15 6.95
CA ASP A 49 -2.96 -14.68 6.40
C ASP A 49 -2.94 -14.78 4.87
N ILE A 50 -3.60 -13.83 4.19
CA ILE A 50 -3.55 -13.79 2.74
C ILE A 50 -2.10 -13.59 2.32
N ASN A 51 -1.50 -14.65 1.79
CA ASN A 51 -0.12 -14.63 1.37
C ASN A 51 0.04 -14.19 -0.09
N THR A 52 1.25 -13.84 -0.44
CA THR A 52 1.58 -13.34 -1.79
C THR A 52 1.40 -14.40 -2.88
N ASP A 53 1.44 -15.71 -2.57
CA ASP A 53 1.13 -16.77 -3.53
C ASP A 53 -0.36 -16.85 -3.86
N VAL A 54 -1.22 -16.50 -2.92
CA VAL A 54 -2.68 -16.35 -3.16
C VAL A 54 -2.93 -15.17 -4.07
N MET A 55 -2.25 -14.03 -3.82
CA MET A 55 -2.45 -12.81 -4.60
C MET A 55 -1.84 -12.92 -6.00
N THR A 56 -0.56 -13.28 -6.08
CA THR A 56 0.19 -13.43 -7.34
C THR A 56 1.11 -14.64 -7.26
N PRO A 57 0.65 -15.83 -7.72
CA PRO A 57 1.49 -17.02 -7.83
C PRO A 57 2.77 -16.75 -8.61
N ALA A 58 3.81 -17.56 -8.41
CA ALA A 58 5.14 -17.34 -8.98
C ALA A 58 5.14 -17.05 -10.49
N TRP A 59 4.27 -17.72 -11.25
CA TRP A 59 4.20 -17.51 -12.70
C TRP A 59 3.69 -16.10 -13.10
N VAL A 60 2.86 -15.44 -12.26
CA VAL A 60 2.44 -14.03 -12.47
C VAL A 60 3.61 -13.07 -12.28
N CYS A 61 4.58 -13.43 -11.42
CA CYS A 61 5.72 -12.57 -11.13
C CYS A 61 6.74 -12.47 -12.30
N PHE A 62 6.57 -13.24 -13.36
CA PHE A 62 7.35 -13.07 -14.59
C PHE A 62 6.83 -12.00 -15.51
N ASP A 63 5.58 -11.55 -15.30
CA ASP A 63 5.01 -10.43 -16.03
C ASP A 63 5.56 -9.10 -15.50
N HIS A 64 5.74 -8.15 -16.40
CA HIS A 64 6.18 -6.78 -16.10
C HIS A 64 5.13 -5.74 -16.49
N GLU A 65 4.16 -6.13 -17.30
CA GLU A 65 3.08 -5.26 -17.77
C GLU A 65 2.01 -5.12 -16.68
N PRO A 66 1.69 -3.88 -16.23
CA PRO A 66 0.67 -3.64 -15.21
C PRO A 66 -0.66 -4.34 -15.49
N ALA A 67 -1.11 -4.31 -16.74
CA ALA A 67 -2.36 -4.93 -17.16
C ALA A 67 -2.33 -6.46 -16.99
N MET A 68 -1.20 -7.11 -17.25
CA MET A 68 -1.06 -8.57 -17.13
C MET A 68 -1.02 -9.00 -15.66
N ILE A 69 -0.37 -8.22 -14.81
CA ILE A 69 -0.33 -8.47 -13.36
C ILE A 69 -1.73 -8.27 -12.76
N ALA A 70 -2.40 -7.17 -13.08
CA ALA A 70 -3.76 -6.88 -12.62
C ALA A 70 -4.78 -7.92 -13.11
N LYS A 71 -4.67 -8.38 -14.37
CA LYS A 71 -5.50 -9.42 -14.97
C LYS A 71 -5.52 -10.69 -14.12
N ASN A 72 -4.38 -11.04 -13.51
CA ASN A 72 -4.18 -12.29 -12.75
C ASN A 72 -4.22 -12.07 -11.23
N ALA A 73 -4.81 -10.97 -10.77
CA ALA A 73 -4.98 -10.72 -9.34
C ALA A 73 -5.74 -11.86 -8.67
N TYR A 74 -5.22 -12.33 -7.54
CA TYR A 74 -5.77 -13.44 -6.75
C TYR A 74 -5.87 -14.79 -7.50
N ALA A 75 -5.04 -15.00 -8.53
CA ALA A 75 -5.01 -16.23 -9.30
C ALA A 75 -4.65 -17.47 -8.46
N GLY A 76 -4.07 -17.30 -7.29
CA GLY A 76 -3.75 -18.36 -6.35
C GLY A 76 -4.88 -18.73 -5.40
N LEU A 77 -5.98 -18.00 -5.35
CA LEU A 77 -7.13 -18.35 -4.51
C LEU A 77 -7.97 -19.43 -5.23
N MET A 78 -7.93 -20.65 -4.67
CA MET A 78 -8.51 -21.83 -5.29
C MET A 78 -9.58 -22.45 -4.38
N GLN A 79 -10.64 -22.97 -5.00
CA GLN A 79 -11.66 -23.77 -4.36
C GLN A 79 -11.85 -25.05 -5.19
N ASN A 80 -11.61 -26.20 -4.60
CA ASN A 80 -11.69 -27.50 -5.28
C ASN A 80 -10.91 -27.57 -6.61
N GLY A 81 -9.72 -26.96 -6.66
CA GLY A 81 -8.88 -26.90 -7.85
C GLY A 81 -9.31 -25.88 -8.92
N ILE A 82 -10.36 -25.10 -8.67
CA ILE A 82 -10.86 -24.05 -9.57
C ILE A 82 -10.54 -22.69 -8.99
N ARG A 83 -10.07 -21.76 -9.82
CA ARG A 83 -9.82 -20.38 -9.40
C ARG A 83 -11.11 -19.72 -8.92
N VAL A 84 -11.03 -19.01 -7.80
CA VAL A 84 -12.12 -18.14 -7.31
C VAL A 84 -12.18 -16.88 -8.17
N PHE A 85 -11.03 -16.32 -8.52
CA PHE A 85 -10.89 -15.17 -9.40
C PHE A 85 -10.54 -15.62 -10.82
N SER A 86 -11.43 -15.41 -11.76
CA SER A 86 -11.10 -15.53 -13.20
C SER A 86 -10.20 -14.36 -13.63
N GLU A 87 -9.63 -14.45 -14.82
CA GLU A 87 -8.90 -13.34 -15.42
C GLU A 87 -9.76 -12.07 -15.46
N ASN A 88 -9.19 -10.94 -15.10
CA ASN A 88 -9.82 -9.62 -14.97
C ASN A 88 -10.92 -9.50 -13.91
N ALA A 89 -11.25 -10.52 -13.13
CA ALA A 89 -12.40 -10.50 -12.21
C ALA A 89 -12.36 -9.30 -11.24
N LEU A 90 -11.18 -8.92 -10.76
CA LEU A 90 -11.04 -7.77 -9.87
C LEU A 90 -11.27 -6.44 -10.61
N ILE A 91 -10.82 -6.34 -11.86
CA ILE A 91 -11.00 -5.17 -12.73
C ILE A 91 -12.47 -5.02 -13.12
N ASP A 92 -13.07 -6.10 -13.64
CA ASP A 92 -14.43 -6.09 -14.17
C ASP A 92 -15.46 -5.88 -13.06
N GLY A 93 -15.15 -6.30 -11.83
CA GLY A 93 -15.98 -6.09 -10.65
C GLY A 93 -16.09 -4.63 -10.22
N GLY A 94 -15.23 -3.74 -10.71
CA GLY A 94 -15.30 -2.30 -10.44
C GLY A 94 -14.99 -1.92 -8.98
N PHE A 95 -14.20 -2.73 -8.29
CA PHE A 95 -13.83 -2.50 -6.89
C PHE A 95 -12.77 -1.42 -6.76
N GLU A 96 -12.88 -0.60 -5.70
CA GLU A 96 -11.86 0.35 -5.29
C GLU A 96 -11.31 0.09 -3.88
N VAL A 97 -12.00 -0.75 -3.10
CA VAL A 97 -11.59 -1.17 -1.77
C VAL A 97 -11.58 -2.68 -1.71
N ILE A 98 -10.54 -3.25 -1.09
CA ILE A 98 -10.46 -4.66 -0.77
C ILE A 98 -10.27 -4.85 0.74
N VAL A 99 -10.99 -5.83 1.30
CA VAL A 99 -11.09 -6.04 2.75
C VAL A 99 -10.67 -7.47 3.09
N SER A 100 -9.84 -7.62 4.11
CA SER A 100 -9.41 -8.91 4.65
C SER A 100 -9.29 -8.86 6.19
N GLY A 101 -9.04 -9.99 6.80
CA GLY A 101 -8.81 -10.12 8.23
C GLY A 101 -7.39 -9.71 8.64
N GLN A 102 -6.69 -10.56 9.37
CA GLN A 102 -5.36 -10.27 9.92
C GLN A 102 -4.24 -10.62 8.95
N ARG A 103 -3.09 -9.96 9.12
CA ARG A 103 -1.80 -10.28 8.48
C ARG A 103 -1.87 -10.44 6.96
N LYS A 104 -2.46 -9.45 6.29
CA LYS A 104 -2.50 -9.41 4.83
C LYS A 104 -1.09 -9.24 4.25
N GLY A 105 -0.80 -10.02 3.19
CA GLY A 105 0.47 -9.94 2.44
C GLY A 105 1.63 -10.73 3.05
N THR A 106 1.34 -11.79 3.82
CA THR A 106 2.36 -12.71 4.33
C THR A 106 3.08 -13.47 3.20
N GLY A 107 4.14 -14.19 3.53
CA GLY A 107 4.90 -15.01 2.59
C GLY A 107 6.09 -14.28 1.97
N SER A 108 6.30 -14.44 0.66
CA SER A 108 7.44 -13.86 -0.05
C SER A 108 7.31 -12.35 -0.25
N SER A 109 8.43 -11.65 -0.30
CA SER A 109 8.48 -10.20 -0.58
C SER A 109 8.24 -9.91 -2.07
N ARG A 110 6.99 -10.08 -2.52
CA ARG A 110 6.58 -9.84 -3.90
C ARG A 110 5.88 -8.50 -4.01
N GLU A 111 6.50 -7.57 -4.69
CA GLU A 111 5.88 -6.28 -5.01
C GLU A 111 4.65 -6.46 -5.92
N THR A 112 4.68 -7.46 -6.81
CA THR A 112 3.56 -7.82 -7.68
C THR A 112 2.26 -8.09 -6.91
N ALA A 113 2.33 -8.55 -5.66
CA ALA A 113 1.15 -8.74 -4.81
C ALA A 113 0.43 -7.42 -4.50
N ALA A 114 1.14 -6.35 -4.21
CA ALA A 114 0.55 -5.01 -4.05
C ALA A 114 0.17 -4.41 -5.42
N GLN A 115 1.02 -4.62 -6.44
CA GLN A 115 0.78 -4.13 -7.80
C GLN A 115 -0.49 -4.69 -8.41
N CYS A 116 -0.81 -5.99 -8.21
CA CYS A 116 -1.99 -6.60 -8.79
C CYS A 116 -3.29 -5.91 -8.31
N GLU A 117 -3.35 -5.53 -7.05
CA GLU A 117 -4.48 -4.77 -6.48
C GLU A 117 -4.48 -3.33 -7.01
N ARG A 118 -3.35 -2.65 -6.90
CA ARG A 118 -3.22 -1.25 -7.31
C ARG A 118 -3.60 -1.04 -8.77
N TRP A 119 -3.11 -1.90 -9.65
CA TRP A 119 -3.37 -1.79 -11.08
C TRP A 119 -4.73 -2.35 -11.52
N ALA A 120 -5.35 -3.20 -10.69
CA ALA A 120 -6.76 -3.56 -10.87
C ALA A 120 -7.74 -2.46 -10.45
N GLY A 121 -7.26 -1.36 -9.88
CA GLY A 121 -8.08 -0.22 -9.49
C GLY A 121 -8.37 -0.12 -7.99
N ILE A 122 -7.79 -1.00 -7.18
CA ILE A 122 -7.92 -0.92 -5.73
C ILE A 122 -7.12 0.30 -5.23
N ARG A 123 -7.80 1.19 -4.57
CA ARG A 123 -7.25 2.44 -4.03
C ARG A 123 -6.98 2.33 -2.53
N ILE A 124 -7.82 1.57 -1.83
CA ILE A 124 -7.77 1.41 -0.38
C ILE A 124 -7.76 -0.09 -0.06
N VAL A 125 -6.82 -0.49 0.78
CA VAL A 125 -6.72 -1.85 1.32
C VAL A 125 -7.06 -1.82 2.80
N ILE A 126 -8.01 -2.63 3.21
CA ILE A 126 -8.49 -2.72 4.59
C ILE A 126 -8.11 -4.08 5.18
N ALA A 127 -7.46 -4.04 6.33
CA ALA A 127 -7.14 -5.24 7.11
C ALA A 127 -6.96 -4.87 8.59
N ALA A 128 -7.03 -5.88 9.47
CA ALA A 128 -6.69 -5.67 10.89
C ALA A 128 -5.17 -5.46 11.08
N SER A 129 -4.35 -6.03 10.19
CA SER A 129 -2.90 -5.82 10.16
C SER A 129 -2.30 -6.25 8.82
N PHE A 130 -1.11 -5.74 8.53
CA PHE A 130 -0.36 -6.02 7.30
C PHE A 130 0.99 -6.66 7.63
N ALA A 131 1.48 -7.52 6.73
CA ALA A 131 2.85 -7.98 6.79
C ALA A 131 3.80 -6.82 6.43
N PRO A 132 4.91 -6.60 7.16
CA PRO A 132 5.73 -5.38 7.02
C PRO A 132 6.25 -5.10 5.60
N ILE A 133 6.62 -6.15 4.85
CA ILE A 133 7.12 -5.97 3.48
C ILE A 133 5.97 -5.59 2.54
N HIS A 134 4.80 -6.21 2.70
CA HIS A 134 3.62 -5.88 1.89
C HIS A 134 3.13 -4.46 2.17
N GLU A 135 3.13 -4.07 3.43
CA GLU A 135 2.85 -2.69 3.85
C GLU A 135 3.79 -1.70 3.16
N ARG A 136 5.10 -1.95 3.17
CA ARG A 136 6.08 -1.12 2.48
C ARG A 136 5.85 -1.05 0.98
N ASN A 137 5.46 -2.17 0.35
CA ASN A 137 5.13 -2.19 -1.07
C ASN A 137 3.89 -1.34 -1.38
N ASN A 138 2.85 -1.41 -0.54
CA ASN A 138 1.67 -0.55 -0.68
C ASN A 138 2.02 0.93 -0.54
N ILE A 139 2.86 1.30 0.44
CA ILE A 139 3.36 2.68 0.61
C ILE A 139 4.08 3.14 -0.66
N ASN A 140 4.98 2.32 -1.20
CA ASN A 140 5.72 2.66 -2.42
C ASN A 140 4.82 2.88 -3.63
N LEU A 141 3.68 2.19 -3.70
CA LEU A 141 2.68 2.34 -4.75
C LEU A 141 1.65 3.45 -4.48
N GLY A 142 1.70 4.10 -3.31
CA GLY A 142 0.72 5.09 -2.89
C GLY A 142 -0.66 4.49 -2.67
N GLN A 143 -0.74 3.26 -2.20
CA GLN A 143 -1.98 2.58 -1.89
C GLN A 143 -2.33 2.78 -0.42
N LEU A 144 -3.50 3.34 -0.13
CA LEU A 144 -3.93 3.63 1.22
C LEU A 144 -4.25 2.33 1.97
N MET A 145 -3.82 2.27 3.22
CA MET A 145 -4.10 1.15 4.12
C MET A 145 -4.87 1.65 5.34
N GLY A 146 -5.96 0.97 5.66
CA GLY A 146 -6.82 1.30 6.78
C GLY A 146 -7.31 0.08 7.54
N ASN A 147 -8.09 0.31 8.57
CA ASN A 147 -8.73 -0.71 9.39
C ASN A 147 -10.25 -0.81 9.13
N HIS A 148 -10.90 -1.79 9.74
CA HIS A 148 -12.32 -2.07 9.54
C HIS A 148 -13.24 -0.92 10.03
N GLU A 149 -12.84 -0.20 11.08
CA GLU A 149 -13.57 0.96 11.58
C GLU A 149 -13.59 2.10 10.55
N MET A 150 -12.43 2.39 9.93
CA MET A 150 -12.32 3.38 8.85
C MET A 150 -13.23 3.02 7.67
N LEU A 151 -13.29 1.74 7.31
CA LEU A 151 -14.19 1.27 6.25
C LEU A 151 -15.66 1.50 6.62
N GLN A 152 -16.06 1.18 7.84
CA GLN A 152 -17.44 1.38 8.29
C GLN A 152 -17.84 2.85 8.21
N ARG A 153 -16.96 3.77 8.62
CA ARG A 153 -17.16 5.22 8.48
C ARG A 153 -17.32 5.63 7.01
N LEU A 154 -16.44 5.14 6.13
CA LEU A 154 -16.52 5.42 4.69
C LEU A 154 -17.83 4.87 4.08
N GLN A 155 -18.26 3.67 4.45
CA GLN A 155 -19.51 3.08 3.96
C GLN A 155 -20.76 3.78 4.51
N ASN A 156 -20.64 4.49 5.64
CA ASN A 156 -21.70 5.36 6.18
C ASN A 156 -21.73 6.75 5.52
N GLY A 157 -20.89 6.97 4.51
CA GLY A 157 -20.85 8.22 3.74
C GLY A 157 -19.98 9.29 4.37
N GLU A 158 -19.19 8.94 5.38
CA GLU A 158 -18.21 9.86 5.97
C GLU A 158 -17.02 10.07 5.02
N THR A 159 -16.48 11.26 5.02
CA THR A 159 -15.22 11.59 4.35
C THR A 159 -14.11 11.64 5.39
N LEU A 160 -13.10 10.82 5.23
CA LEU A 160 -11.93 10.75 6.11
C LEU A 160 -10.83 11.70 5.61
N GLN A 161 -10.03 12.22 6.53
CA GLN A 161 -8.85 12.99 6.15
C GLN A 161 -7.73 12.04 5.73
N LEU A 162 -6.98 12.38 4.69
CA LEU A 162 -5.82 11.57 4.25
C LEU A 162 -4.84 11.32 5.40
N LYS A 163 -4.72 12.28 6.31
CA LYS A 163 -3.88 12.17 7.51
C LYS A 163 -4.25 10.98 8.40
N GLU A 164 -5.52 10.57 8.47
CA GLU A 164 -5.93 9.40 9.26
C GLU A 164 -5.31 8.10 8.76
N PHE A 165 -4.93 8.05 7.46
CA PHE A 165 -4.23 6.92 6.86
C PHE A 165 -2.70 7.01 7.01
N THR A 166 -2.15 8.17 7.35
CA THR A 166 -0.71 8.42 7.33
C THR A 166 -0.12 8.71 8.71
N GLU A 167 -0.92 9.08 9.72
CA GLU A 167 -0.46 9.52 11.05
C GLU A 167 0.33 8.46 11.85
N GLN A 168 0.19 7.19 11.49
CA GLN A 168 0.94 6.10 12.12
C GLN A 168 2.38 5.96 11.60
N TYR A 169 2.72 6.67 10.53
CA TYR A 169 4.02 6.59 9.86
C TYR A 169 4.91 7.78 10.21
N ASP A 170 6.22 7.62 10.01
CA ASP A 170 7.15 8.73 10.04
C ASP A 170 6.85 9.76 8.94
N ASP A 171 7.34 10.99 9.13
CA ASP A 171 7.05 12.12 8.23
C ASP A 171 7.39 11.85 6.77
N VAL A 172 8.48 11.11 6.50
CA VAL A 172 8.88 10.81 5.11
C VAL A 172 7.98 9.75 4.49
N THR A 173 7.61 8.73 5.25
CA THR A 173 6.68 7.68 4.83
C THR A 173 5.29 8.28 4.57
N ALA A 174 4.83 9.17 5.44
CA ALA A 174 3.58 9.91 5.24
C ALA A 174 3.62 10.75 3.94
N LEU A 175 4.70 11.51 3.71
CA LEU A 175 4.90 12.27 2.47
C LEU A 175 4.92 11.41 1.21
N ILE A 176 5.48 10.18 1.27
CA ILE A 176 5.46 9.24 0.14
C ILE A 176 4.02 8.85 -0.19
N LEU A 177 3.22 8.49 0.81
CA LEU A 177 1.81 8.15 0.63
C LEU A 177 1.01 9.34 0.11
N GLU A 178 1.17 10.53 0.70
CA GLU A 178 0.48 11.75 0.31
C GLU A 178 0.84 12.22 -1.11
N ALA A 179 2.07 11.93 -1.53
CA ALA A 179 2.48 12.18 -2.91
C ALA A 179 1.86 11.20 -3.93
N GLY A 180 1.31 10.08 -3.48
CA GLY A 180 0.78 9.03 -4.35
C GLY A 180 1.78 7.93 -4.67
N GLY A 181 2.80 7.75 -3.83
CA GLY A 181 3.82 6.71 -3.90
C GLY A 181 5.23 7.24 -4.17
N LEU A 182 6.18 6.33 -4.09
CA LEU A 182 7.61 6.65 -4.14
C LEU A 182 8.05 7.36 -5.44
N PHE A 183 7.47 6.99 -6.58
CA PHE A 183 7.82 7.61 -7.87
C PHE A 183 7.35 9.05 -7.95
N GLU A 184 6.10 9.34 -7.54
CA GLU A 184 5.56 10.70 -7.53
C GLU A 184 6.24 11.56 -6.47
N PHE A 185 6.59 10.98 -5.32
CA PHE A 185 7.39 11.63 -4.29
C PHE A 185 8.78 12.01 -4.81
N SER A 186 9.50 11.07 -5.42
CA SER A 186 10.83 11.31 -5.99
C SER A 186 10.79 12.38 -7.10
N LYS A 187 9.76 12.34 -7.94
CA LYS A 187 9.52 13.35 -8.97
C LYS A 187 9.22 14.71 -8.35
N GLY A 188 8.39 14.74 -7.31
CA GLY A 188 8.07 15.98 -6.57
C GLY A 188 9.29 16.63 -5.93
N LEU A 189 10.21 15.86 -5.37
CA LEU A 189 11.49 16.35 -4.85
C LEU A 189 12.36 16.92 -5.98
N LYS A 190 12.50 16.20 -7.10
CA LYS A 190 13.29 16.63 -8.25
C LYS A 190 12.77 17.93 -8.90
N GLU A 191 11.48 18.11 -8.91
CA GLU A 191 10.80 19.29 -9.46
C GLU A 191 10.69 20.45 -8.45
N GLY A 192 11.15 20.26 -7.19
CA GLY A 192 11.08 21.27 -6.13
C GLY A 192 9.65 21.51 -5.59
N ARG A 193 8.69 20.62 -5.90
CA ARG A 193 7.31 20.68 -5.37
C ARG A 193 7.19 20.15 -3.95
N LEU A 194 8.09 19.28 -3.58
CA LEU A 194 8.21 18.68 -2.26
C LEU A 194 9.59 18.98 -1.69
N SER A 195 9.67 19.03 -0.37
CA SER A 195 10.94 19.10 0.37
C SER A 195 10.96 18.01 1.43
N LEU A 196 12.15 17.51 1.72
CA LEU A 196 12.32 16.62 2.87
C LEU A 196 12.18 17.44 4.16
N PRO A 197 11.66 16.83 5.24
CA PRO A 197 11.65 17.44 6.55
C PRO A 197 13.08 17.86 6.94
N GLU A 198 13.22 19.05 7.50
CA GLU A 198 14.51 19.48 8.02
C GLU A 198 14.88 18.60 9.21
N LEU A 199 16.10 18.05 9.18
CA LEU A 199 16.66 17.36 10.34
C LEU A 199 17.00 18.41 11.38
N SER A 200 16.09 18.69 12.30
CA SER A 200 16.41 19.52 13.46
C SER A 200 17.22 18.68 14.44
N SER A 201 18.50 18.96 14.56
CA SER A 201 19.34 18.21 15.48
C SER A 201 20.00 19.15 16.48
N GLU A 202 19.58 19.10 17.74
CA GLU A 202 20.39 19.59 18.82
C GLU A 202 21.70 18.79 18.89
N GLN A 203 22.82 19.49 19.13
CA GLN A 203 24.10 18.80 19.30
C GLN A 203 24.07 17.91 20.54
N ARG A 204 24.26 16.61 20.32
CA ARG A 204 24.29 15.58 21.35
C ARG A 204 25.35 14.53 21.06
N PRO A 205 25.78 13.75 22.07
CA PRO A 205 26.62 12.58 21.85
C PRO A 205 25.93 11.60 20.87
N MET A 206 26.63 11.19 19.82
CA MET A 206 26.17 10.29 18.80
C MET A 206 26.82 8.90 18.90
N THR A 207 26.10 7.86 18.60
CA THR A 207 26.63 6.51 18.39
C THR A 207 27.55 6.47 17.17
N MET A 208 28.31 5.37 17.00
CA MET A 208 29.16 5.20 15.81
C MET A 208 28.36 5.22 14.52
N ALA A 209 27.19 4.58 14.48
CA ALA A 209 26.32 4.57 13.31
C ALA A 209 25.82 5.98 12.96
N GLU A 210 25.34 6.73 13.94
CA GLU A 210 24.90 8.11 13.75
C GLU A 210 26.04 9.01 13.25
N LYS A 211 27.27 8.86 13.76
CA LYS A 211 28.44 9.60 13.27
C LYS A 211 28.78 9.30 11.83
N ILE A 212 28.69 8.02 11.41
CA ILE A 212 28.93 7.61 10.03
C ILE A 212 27.87 8.21 9.11
N ILE A 213 26.59 8.15 9.50
CA ILE A 213 25.50 8.73 8.72
C ILE A 213 25.68 10.25 8.63
N ALA A 214 25.84 10.94 9.77
CA ALA A 214 26.00 12.39 9.82
C ALA A 214 27.15 12.89 8.94
N ARG A 215 28.28 12.17 8.91
CA ARG A 215 29.45 12.53 8.07
C ARG A 215 29.16 12.44 6.56
N ASN A 216 28.19 11.63 6.17
CA ASN A 216 27.86 11.37 4.77
C ASN A 216 26.57 12.07 4.33
N LEU A 217 25.96 12.92 5.16
CA LEU A 217 24.79 13.71 4.78
C LEU A 217 25.16 14.74 3.72
N VAL A 218 24.38 14.83 2.67
CA VAL A 218 24.53 15.83 1.62
C VAL A 218 23.57 16.99 1.89
N GLY A 219 24.07 18.22 1.80
CA GLY A 219 23.27 19.43 1.97
C GLY A 219 22.98 19.84 3.42
N GLN A 220 23.57 19.16 4.40
CA GLN A 220 23.45 19.53 5.81
C GLN A 220 24.68 20.32 6.30
N PRO A 221 24.52 21.20 7.30
CA PRO A 221 25.64 21.94 7.86
C PRO A 221 26.66 21.00 8.52
N GLU A 222 27.92 21.40 8.50
CA GLU A 222 28.98 20.66 9.16
C GLU A 222 28.69 20.54 10.66
N GLY A 223 28.70 19.31 11.18
CA GLY A 223 28.37 19.04 12.59
C GLY A 223 26.88 18.74 12.84
N ALA A 224 26.07 18.59 11.80
CA ALA A 224 24.69 18.11 11.96
C ALA A 224 24.66 16.77 12.72
N CYS A 225 23.74 16.64 13.68
CA CYS A 225 23.52 15.39 14.41
C CYS A 225 22.39 14.60 13.74
N VAL A 226 22.53 13.28 13.72
CA VAL A 226 21.47 12.37 13.32
C VAL A 226 20.83 11.80 14.59
N GLN A 227 19.51 11.71 14.61
CA GLN A 227 18.76 11.13 15.72
C GLN A 227 18.28 9.71 15.36
N PRO A 228 18.00 8.84 16.36
CA PRO A 228 17.18 7.67 16.13
C PRO A 228 15.90 8.10 15.39
N ASP A 229 15.40 7.28 14.50
CA ASP A 229 14.23 7.53 13.64
C ASP A 229 14.43 8.57 12.53
N ALA A 230 15.61 9.20 12.42
CA ALA A 230 15.92 10.02 11.26
C ALA A 230 15.98 9.16 9.99
N VAL A 231 15.16 9.50 9.01
CA VAL A 231 15.14 8.83 7.71
C VAL A 231 16.21 9.46 6.82
N SER A 232 17.13 8.64 6.31
CA SER A 232 18.13 9.08 5.34
C SER A 232 18.06 8.25 4.08
N TYR A 233 18.18 8.90 2.93
CA TYR A 233 18.29 8.23 1.63
C TYR A 233 19.74 8.18 1.21
N THR A 234 20.22 6.99 0.86
CA THR A 234 21.51 6.80 0.23
C THR A 234 21.29 6.48 -1.25
N HIS A 235 21.98 7.19 -2.14
CA HIS A 235 22.05 6.81 -3.54
C HIS A 235 23.53 6.67 -3.93
N LEU A 236 23.80 5.62 -4.68
CA LEU A 236 25.10 5.43 -5.32
C LEU A 236 25.11 6.22 -6.62
N THR A 237 25.86 7.32 -6.66
CA THR A 237 26.28 7.90 -7.93
C THR A 237 27.41 7.05 -8.45
N LEU A 238 27.15 6.25 -9.49
CA LEU A 238 28.22 5.64 -10.27
C LEU A 238 29.06 6.77 -10.87
N PRO A 239 30.40 6.76 -10.72
CA PRO A 239 31.22 7.74 -11.40
C PRO A 239 31.01 7.60 -12.91
N THR A 240 30.38 8.61 -13.52
CA THR A 240 30.40 8.74 -14.97
C THR A 240 31.85 8.93 -15.35
N LYS A 241 32.43 7.93 -16.00
CA LYS A 241 33.71 8.14 -16.68
C LYS A 241 33.52 9.27 -17.69
N ALA A 242 34.29 10.35 -17.48
CA ALA A 242 34.50 11.37 -18.47
C ALA A 242 35.20 10.76 -19.71
#